data_de1716eb79a08fccc969966d459612f5
#
_entry.id   de1716eb79a08fccc969966d459612f5
#
_cell.length_a   1.000
_cell.length_b   1.000
_cell.length_c   1.000
_cell.angle_alpha   90.00
_cell.angle_beta   90.00
_cell.angle_gamma   90.00
#
_symmetry.space_group_name_H-M   'P 1'
#
loop_
_entity.id
_entity.type
_entity.pdbx_description
1 polymer ?
#
loop_
_entity_poly.entity_id
_entity_poly.type
_entity_poly.pdbx_seq_one_letter_code
_entity_poly.pdbx_strand_id
1 'polypeptide(L)'
;YKRQVQEIATVMQDATQSGGVRPFGVSLLIAGFDAVRGPSLYQVDPSGSYFLWKASAMGKNMTNAKTFLEKRYSDDISLEDAIHTAILTLKEGFEGQMTEKTIEIGIVGHATKSIVGEGKEPIPVFRRLTEQEVKDYLAL
;
A
#
# COMPACT_ATOMS: atom_id res chain seq x y z
N TYR A 1 -0.75 11.65 8.40
CA TYR A 1 0.01 10.99 7.31
C TYR A 1 0.34 11.95 6.18
N LYS A 2 -0.56 12.86 5.81
CA LYS A 2 -0.28 13.87 4.76
C LYS A 2 1.00 14.68 5.04
N ARG A 3 1.22 15.07 6.28
CA ARG A 3 2.43 15.81 6.67
C ARG A 3 3.70 15.00 6.45
N GLN A 4 3.70 13.73 6.84
CA GLN A 4 4.85 12.83 6.62
C GLN A 4 5.11 12.63 5.12
N VAL A 5 4.06 12.47 4.32
CA VAL A 5 4.19 12.40 2.85
C VAL A 5 4.81 13.67 2.29
N GLN A 6 4.40 14.85 2.77
CA GLN A 6 4.98 16.13 2.37
C GLN A 6 6.46 16.27 2.75
N GLU A 7 6.84 15.83 3.94
CA GLU A 7 8.24 15.83 4.39
C GLU A 7 9.11 14.91 3.51
N ILE A 8 8.64 13.72 3.18
CA ILE A 8 9.32 12.80 2.27
C ILE A 8 9.42 13.39 0.86
N ALA A 9 8.35 13.96 0.36
CA ALA A 9 8.32 14.62 -0.94
C ALA A 9 9.32 15.79 -1.02
N THR A 10 9.46 16.56 0.05
CA THR A 10 10.46 17.64 0.14
C THR A 10 11.89 17.11 0.04
N VAL A 11 12.19 16.02 0.74
CA VAL A 11 13.52 15.38 0.66
C VAL A 11 13.80 14.91 -0.78
N MET A 12 12.83 14.30 -1.45
CA MET A 12 12.98 13.85 -2.83
C MET A 12 13.15 15.03 -3.80
N GLN A 13 12.39 16.10 -3.61
CA GLN A 13 12.50 17.31 -4.42
C GLN A 13 13.86 17.99 -4.25
N ASP A 14 14.38 18.10 -3.04
CA ASP A 14 15.68 18.70 -2.77
C ASP A 14 16.80 17.99 -3.53
N ALA A 15 16.73 16.68 -3.69
CA ALA A 15 17.69 15.91 -4.48
C ALA A 15 17.64 16.24 -6.00
N THR A 16 16.56 16.84 -6.50
CA THR A 16 16.47 17.31 -7.91
C THR A 16 17.12 18.66 -8.14
N GLN A 17 17.39 19.43 -7.08
CA GLN A 17 17.83 20.83 -7.17
C GLN A 17 19.21 21.07 -6.54
N SER A 18 19.70 20.14 -5.74
CA SER A 18 21.00 20.28 -5.05
C SER A 18 22.16 19.88 -5.96
N GLY A 19 23.21 20.71 -6.02
CA GLY A 19 24.41 20.40 -6.77
C GLY A 19 25.15 19.18 -6.19
N GLY A 20 25.67 18.33 -7.07
CA GLY A 20 26.49 17.17 -6.70
C GLY A 20 25.71 15.93 -6.28
N VAL A 21 24.37 15.97 -6.25
CA VAL A 21 23.51 14.81 -5.97
C VAL A 21 22.58 14.51 -7.15
N ARG A 22 22.20 13.26 -7.30
CA ARG A 22 21.22 12.83 -8.29
C ARG A 22 19.82 12.72 -7.68
N PRO A 23 18.75 12.80 -8.48
CA PRO A 23 17.41 12.46 -8.03
C PRO A 23 17.31 11.00 -7.53
N PHE A 24 16.32 10.73 -6.68
CA PHE A 24 15.99 9.37 -6.27
C PHE A 24 15.52 8.54 -7.47
N GLY A 25 15.91 7.28 -7.52
CA GLY A 25 15.51 6.33 -8.57
C GLY A 25 14.34 5.44 -8.16
N VAL A 26 13.51 5.89 -7.21
CA VAL A 26 12.38 5.13 -6.67
C VAL A 26 11.15 6.01 -6.54
N SER A 27 9.97 5.41 -6.71
CA SER A 27 8.69 5.96 -6.25
C SER A 27 8.23 5.18 -5.03
N LEU A 28 7.51 5.83 -4.13
CA LEU A 28 7.01 5.24 -2.89
C LEU A 28 5.49 5.15 -2.90
N LEU A 29 4.96 4.07 -2.34
CA LEU A 29 3.58 3.99 -1.90
C LEU A 29 3.57 4.03 -0.37
N ILE A 30 2.85 5.00 0.20
CA ILE A 30 2.76 5.21 1.63
C ILE A 30 1.31 5.00 2.04
N ALA A 31 1.06 3.93 2.79
CA ALA A 31 -0.25 3.63 3.33
C ALA A 31 -0.34 4.07 4.79
N GLY A 32 -1.47 4.65 5.16
CA GLY A 32 -1.75 5.07 6.52
C GLY A 32 -3.21 4.88 6.88
N PHE A 33 -3.50 4.85 8.18
CA PHE A 33 -4.85 4.78 8.70
C PHE A 33 -5.05 5.84 9.78
N ASP A 34 -6.09 6.63 9.62
CA ASP A 34 -6.51 7.66 10.57
C ASP A 34 -7.88 7.30 11.13
N ALA A 35 -8.06 7.39 12.45
CA ALA A 35 -9.31 7.03 13.11
C ALA A 35 -10.51 7.86 12.64
N VAL A 36 -10.27 9.11 12.18
CA VAL A 36 -11.33 10.02 11.70
C VAL A 36 -11.53 9.93 10.19
N ARG A 37 -10.42 9.85 9.43
CA ARG A 37 -10.44 9.91 7.95
C ARG A 37 -10.42 8.54 7.28
N GLY A 38 -10.11 7.48 8.03
CA GLY A 38 -9.97 6.13 7.49
C GLY A 38 -8.63 5.88 6.77
N PRO A 39 -8.60 4.90 5.87
CA PRO A 39 -7.39 4.53 5.16
C PRO A 39 -7.00 5.59 4.11
N SER A 40 -5.71 5.77 3.90
CA SER A 40 -5.15 6.61 2.86
C SER A 40 -3.94 5.95 2.21
N LEU A 41 -3.81 6.14 0.90
CA LEU A 41 -2.70 5.64 0.10
C LEU A 41 -2.12 6.79 -0.72
N TYR A 42 -0.88 7.16 -0.44
CA TYR A 42 -0.16 8.18 -1.19
C TYR A 42 0.93 7.56 -2.05
N GLN A 43 1.14 8.12 -3.23
CA GLN A 43 2.30 7.87 -4.07
C GLN A 43 3.19 9.10 -4.03
N VAL A 44 4.50 8.91 -3.88
CA VAL A 44 5.51 9.96 -3.96
C VAL A 44 6.51 9.60 -5.05
N ASP A 45 6.67 10.49 -6.03
CA ASP A 45 7.58 10.31 -7.15
C ASP A 45 8.94 10.97 -6.93
N PRO A 46 10.00 10.61 -7.69
CA PRO A 46 11.32 11.19 -7.54
C PRO A 46 11.37 12.72 -7.70
N SER A 47 10.42 13.31 -8.40
CA SER A 47 10.28 14.77 -8.56
C SER A 47 9.83 15.49 -7.27
N GLY A 48 9.38 14.75 -6.27
CA GLY A 48 8.71 15.28 -5.09
C GLY A 48 7.21 15.51 -5.26
N SER A 49 6.65 15.18 -6.42
CA SER A 49 5.20 15.16 -6.61
C SER A 49 4.56 14.02 -5.79
N TYR A 50 3.41 14.27 -5.19
CA TYR A 50 2.68 13.25 -4.46
C TYR A 50 1.18 13.29 -4.78
N PHE A 51 0.55 12.12 -4.73
CA PHE A 51 -0.84 11.92 -5.13
C PHE A 51 -1.54 11.01 -4.13
N LEU A 52 -2.81 11.31 -3.85
CA LEU A 52 -3.68 10.43 -3.08
C LEU A 52 -4.41 9.49 -4.05
N TRP A 53 -4.36 8.19 -3.76
CA TRP A 53 -4.99 7.17 -4.56
C TRP A 53 -6.00 6.35 -3.73
N LYS A 54 -7.04 5.87 -4.38
CA LYS A 54 -7.92 4.83 -3.83
C LYS A 54 -7.26 3.46 -3.92
N ALA A 55 -6.64 3.18 -5.05
CA ALA A 55 -5.79 2.03 -5.29
C ALA A 55 -4.76 2.39 -6.36
N SER A 56 -3.60 1.80 -6.32
CA SER A 56 -2.55 2.04 -7.31
C SER A 56 -1.63 0.84 -7.44
N ALA A 57 -0.81 0.86 -8.49
CA ALA A 57 0.23 -0.13 -8.75
C ALA A 57 1.47 0.56 -9.31
N MET A 58 2.63 -0.02 -9.05
CA MET A 58 3.91 0.42 -9.58
C MET A 58 4.74 -0.78 -10.05
N GLY A 59 5.68 -0.52 -10.95
CA GLY A 59 6.60 -1.51 -11.45
C GLY A 59 6.17 -2.16 -12.77
N LYS A 60 6.65 -3.37 -13.01
CA LYS A 60 6.33 -4.13 -14.21
C LYS A 60 4.82 -4.37 -14.32
N ASN A 61 4.27 -4.20 -15.51
CA ASN A 61 2.84 -4.37 -15.80
C ASN A 61 1.89 -3.44 -15.01
N MET A 62 2.37 -2.30 -14.51
CA MET A 62 1.56 -1.39 -13.70
C MET A 62 0.31 -0.89 -14.44
N THR A 63 0.35 -0.71 -15.76
CA THR A 63 -0.80 -0.25 -16.55
C THR A 63 -1.94 -1.26 -16.52
N ASN A 64 -1.63 -2.54 -16.72
CA ASN A 64 -2.62 -3.62 -16.63
C ASN A 64 -3.14 -3.77 -15.20
N ALA A 65 -2.27 -3.68 -14.21
CA ALA A 65 -2.64 -3.72 -12.81
C ALA A 65 -3.60 -2.58 -12.43
N LYS A 66 -3.33 -1.36 -12.85
CA LYS A 66 -4.22 -0.21 -12.61
C LYS A 66 -5.58 -0.38 -13.29
N THR A 67 -5.60 -0.85 -14.53
CA THR A 67 -6.85 -1.15 -15.25
C THR A 67 -7.67 -2.24 -14.54
N PHE A 68 -7.02 -3.26 -14.02
CA PHE A 68 -7.67 -4.31 -13.25
C PHE A 68 -8.26 -3.76 -11.94
N LEU A 69 -7.49 -2.94 -11.21
CA LEU A 69 -7.94 -2.29 -9.97
C LEU A 69 -9.12 -1.36 -10.21
N GLU A 70 -9.15 -0.59 -11.28
CA GLU A 70 -10.29 0.28 -11.64
C GLU A 70 -11.59 -0.50 -11.80
N LYS A 71 -11.53 -1.72 -12.34
CA LYS A 71 -12.70 -2.59 -12.54
C LYS A 71 -13.17 -3.28 -11.26
N ARG A 72 -12.29 -3.48 -10.31
CA ARG A 72 -12.54 -4.29 -9.11
C ARG A 72 -12.70 -3.48 -7.84
N TYR A 73 -12.18 -2.25 -7.81
CA TYR A 73 -12.27 -1.40 -6.64
C TYR A 73 -13.70 -0.90 -6.41
N SER A 74 -14.11 -0.90 -5.14
CA SER A 74 -15.32 -0.28 -4.64
C SER A 74 -15.00 0.43 -3.32
N ASP A 75 -15.64 1.57 -3.05
CA ASP A 75 -15.43 2.30 -1.80
C ASP A 75 -15.89 1.49 -0.56
N ASP A 76 -16.81 0.55 -0.75
CA ASP A 76 -17.37 -0.31 0.31
C ASP A 76 -16.64 -1.67 0.44
N ILE A 77 -15.51 -1.84 -0.23
CA ILE A 77 -14.77 -3.10 -0.22
C ILE A 77 -14.27 -3.43 1.20
N SER A 78 -14.49 -4.68 1.62
CA SER A 78 -13.96 -5.16 2.90
C SER A 78 -12.43 -5.31 2.85
N LEU A 79 -11.78 -5.36 4.01
CA LEU A 79 -10.33 -5.60 4.07
C LEU A 79 -9.94 -6.93 3.42
N GLU A 80 -10.71 -7.99 3.67
CA GLU A 80 -10.46 -9.30 3.06
C GLU A 80 -10.58 -9.26 1.55
N ASP A 81 -11.64 -8.65 1.03
CA ASP A 81 -11.81 -8.47 -0.41
C ASP A 81 -10.74 -7.59 -1.03
N ALA A 82 -10.25 -6.58 -0.31
CA ALA A 82 -9.14 -5.75 -0.75
C ALA A 82 -7.84 -6.55 -0.86
N ILE A 83 -7.54 -7.44 0.10
CA ILE A 83 -6.39 -8.34 0.05
C ILE A 83 -6.51 -9.29 -1.15
N HIS A 84 -7.67 -9.89 -1.35
CA HIS A 84 -7.93 -10.76 -2.51
C HIS A 84 -7.76 -10.02 -3.83
N THR A 85 -8.32 -8.83 -3.93
CA THR A 85 -8.20 -7.99 -5.13
C THR A 85 -6.73 -7.63 -5.42
N ALA A 86 -5.96 -7.30 -4.40
CA ALA A 86 -4.52 -7.03 -4.54
C ALA A 86 -3.75 -8.26 -5.03
N ILE A 87 -4.02 -9.43 -4.48
CA ILE A 87 -3.39 -10.69 -4.90
C ILE A 87 -3.75 -11.02 -6.35
N LEU A 88 -5.03 -10.91 -6.73
CA LEU A 88 -5.47 -11.15 -8.09
C LEU A 88 -4.83 -10.17 -9.08
N THR A 89 -4.70 -8.90 -8.68
CA THR A 89 -4.01 -7.88 -9.48
C THR A 89 -2.55 -8.25 -9.74
N LEU A 90 -1.85 -8.76 -8.74
CA LEU A 90 -0.47 -9.23 -8.91
C LEU A 90 -0.40 -10.49 -9.78
N LYS A 91 -1.35 -11.42 -9.63
CA LYS A 91 -1.38 -12.67 -10.43
C LYS A 91 -1.48 -12.39 -11.93
N GLU A 92 -2.21 -11.36 -12.35
CA GLU A 92 -2.35 -10.98 -13.76
C GLU A 92 -1.01 -10.70 -14.48
N GLY A 93 -0.03 -10.19 -13.76
CA GLY A 93 1.28 -9.84 -14.32
C GLY A 93 2.45 -10.64 -13.76
N PHE A 94 2.19 -11.63 -12.93
CA PHE A 94 3.25 -12.39 -12.25
C PHE A 94 3.79 -13.51 -13.15
N GLU A 95 5.09 -13.52 -13.36
CA GLU A 95 5.78 -14.58 -14.09
C GLU A 95 6.23 -15.67 -13.12
N GLY A 96 5.77 -16.89 -13.34
CA GLY A 96 6.06 -18.04 -12.49
C GLY A 96 4.99 -18.32 -11.45
N GLN A 97 5.35 -19.08 -10.42
CA GLN A 97 4.44 -19.47 -9.36
C GLN A 97 4.46 -18.45 -8.22
N MET A 98 3.29 -17.90 -7.89
CA MET A 98 3.12 -17.02 -6.73
C MET A 98 2.98 -17.86 -5.46
N THR A 99 3.89 -17.67 -4.53
CA THR A 99 3.94 -18.40 -3.26
C THR A 99 4.07 -17.43 -2.09
N GLU A 100 3.89 -17.94 -0.87
CA GLU A 100 4.10 -17.20 0.37
C GLU A 100 5.53 -16.66 0.54
N LYS A 101 6.47 -17.17 -0.23
CA LYS A 101 7.88 -16.72 -0.22
C LYS A 101 8.21 -15.69 -1.29
N THR A 102 7.35 -15.56 -2.30
CA THR A 102 7.58 -14.63 -3.42
C THR A 102 6.84 -13.33 -3.30
N ILE A 103 5.86 -13.23 -2.40
CA ILE A 103 5.12 -12.01 -2.11
C ILE A 103 5.13 -11.69 -0.62
N GLU A 104 4.98 -10.42 -0.31
CA GLU A 104 4.80 -9.91 1.04
C GLU A 104 3.53 -9.04 1.08
N ILE A 105 2.79 -9.13 2.19
CA ILE A 105 1.56 -8.35 2.39
C ILE A 105 1.66 -7.57 3.68
N GLY A 106 1.52 -6.26 3.59
CA GLY A 106 1.39 -5.36 4.71
C GLY A 106 -0.02 -4.79 4.80
N ILE A 107 -0.53 -4.68 6.01
CA ILE A 107 -1.87 -4.18 6.31
C ILE A 107 -1.77 -2.99 7.26
N VAL A 108 -2.49 -1.93 6.95
CA VAL A 108 -2.73 -0.79 7.82
C VAL A 108 -4.22 -0.72 8.12
N GLY A 109 -4.57 -0.70 9.40
CA GLY A 109 -5.97 -0.67 9.82
C GLY A 109 -6.11 -0.50 11.32
N HIS A 110 -7.30 -0.78 11.84
CA HIS A 110 -7.54 -0.79 13.28
C HIS A 110 -7.00 -2.07 13.93
N ALA A 111 -6.47 -1.95 15.15
CA ALA A 111 -6.23 -3.09 16.00
C ALA A 111 -7.55 -3.82 16.30
N THR A 112 -7.53 -5.15 16.27
CA THR A 112 -8.67 -5.94 16.72
C THR A 112 -8.90 -5.74 18.23
N LYS A 113 -10.14 -5.90 18.69
CA LYS A 113 -10.53 -5.75 20.12
C LYS A 113 -9.64 -6.53 21.10
N SER A 114 -9.06 -7.63 20.66
CA SER A 114 -8.17 -8.47 21.48
C SER A 114 -6.84 -7.79 21.84
N ILE A 115 -6.40 -6.80 21.09
CA ILE A 115 -5.12 -6.11 21.33
C ILE A 115 -5.32 -4.86 22.20
N VAL A 116 -6.47 -4.21 22.09
CA VAL A 116 -6.75 -2.90 22.72
C VAL A 116 -7.45 -3.01 24.08
N GLY A 117 -8.08 -4.17 24.38
CA GLY A 117 -8.92 -4.38 25.56
C GLY A 117 -10.32 -3.73 25.43
N GLU A 118 -11.24 -4.19 26.28
CA GLU A 118 -12.61 -3.70 26.27
C GLU A 118 -12.66 -2.22 26.69
N GLY A 119 -13.41 -1.40 25.92
CA GLY A 119 -13.68 -0.01 26.26
C GLY A 119 -12.65 1.02 25.78
N LYS A 120 -11.62 0.61 25.02
CA LYS A 120 -10.67 1.55 24.42
C LYS A 120 -10.97 1.77 22.93
N GLU A 121 -10.72 2.99 22.46
CA GLU A 121 -10.80 3.34 21.05
C GLU A 121 -9.83 2.47 20.23
N PRO A 122 -10.24 1.99 19.03
CA PRO A 122 -9.34 1.21 18.18
C PRO A 122 -8.15 2.06 17.75
N ILE A 123 -6.94 1.50 17.95
CA ILE A 123 -5.68 2.17 17.59
C ILE A 123 -5.29 1.76 16.18
N PRO A 124 -4.93 2.70 15.30
CA PRO A 124 -4.36 2.38 13.99
C PRO A 124 -3.07 1.58 14.16
N VAL A 125 -2.96 0.46 13.46
CA VAL A 125 -1.77 -0.41 13.50
C VAL A 125 -1.35 -0.81 12.09
N PHE A 126 -0.04 -0.99 11.96
CA PHE A 126 0.56 -1.65 10.79
C PHE A 126 1.00 -3.06 11.21
N ARG A 127 0.75 -4.06 10.34
CA ARG A 127 1.37 -5.38 10.48
C ARG A 127 1.68 -6.01 9.12
N ARG A 128 2.68 -6.85 9.10
CA ARG A 128 2.94 -7.76 7.97
C ARG A 128 2.24 -9.08 8.24
N LEU A 129 1.67 -9.66 7.21
CA LEU A 129 1.13 -11.02 7.29
C LEU A 129 2.27 -12.02 7.42
N THR A 130 2.03 -13.08 8.19
CA THR A 130 2.94 -14.23 8.27
C THR A 130 2.90 -15.03 6.97
N GLU A 131 3.93 -15.85 6.72
CA GLU A 131 3.95 -16.75 5.56
C GLU A 131 2.73 -17.68 5.52
N GLN A 132 2.28 -18.15 6.69
CA GLN A 132 1.09 -18.99 6.78
C GLN A 132 -0.19 -18.23 6.36
N GLU A 133 -0.37 -17.01 6.84
CA GLU A 133 -1.51 -16.17 6.45
C GLU A 133 -1.50 -15.86 4.94
N VAL A 134 -0.33 -15.55 4.38
CA VAL A 134 -0.18 -15.33 2.93
C VAL A 134 -0.55 -16.60 2.16
N LYS A 135 -0.07 -17.75 2.61
CA LYS A 135 -0.41 -19.05 2.01
C LYS A 135 -1.91 -19.33 2.03
N ASP A 136 -2.57 -19.03 3.14
CA ASP A 136 -4.03 -19.20 3.27
C ASP A 136 -4.78 -18.31 2.28
N TYR A 137 -4.36 -17.05 2.12
CA TYR A 137 -4.95 -16.15 1.12
C TYR A 137 -4.68 -16.57 -0.33
N LEU A 138 -3.54 -17.20 -0.61
CA LEU A 138 -3.21 -17.69 -1.95
C LEU A 138 -4.00 -18.96 -2.32
N ALA A 139 -4.49 -19.71 -1.34
CA ALA A 139 -5.28 -20.92 -1.51
C ALA A 139 -6.77 -20.66 -1.81
N LEU A 140 -7.24 -19.45 -1.57
CA LEU A 140 -8.60 -18.98 -1.86
C LEU A 140 -8.72 -18.51 -3.30
#